data_9e802b8a03d870526d93464fa9af8cd6
#
_entry.id   9e802b8a03d870526d93464fa9af8cd6
#
_cell.length_a   1.000
_cell.length_b   1.000
_cell.length_c   1.000
_cell.angle_alpha   90.00
_cell.angle_beta   90.00
_cell.angle_gamma   90.00
#
_symmetry.space_group_name_H-M   'P 1'
#
loop_
_entity.id
_entity.type
_entity.pdbx_description
1 polymer ?
#
loop_
_entity_poly.entity_id
_entity_poly.type
_entity_poly.pdbx_seq_one_letter_code
_entity_poly.pdbx_strand_id
1 'polypeptide(L)'
;STHIYSGTSGWVGTVMDHQAVDLSAMIAGIVGAEKGKYNYFAEMETAGKCFEWVKDHLVLDEVNIYLSKTDVAESQETVYESLYEYMSDTVARVAPGSGGVIFTPWLHGNRCPFEDPAAAGIFFNIQLETGKAQMLRAVLEGICFHQRWMLECEEKKTKTAPVIRFVGG
;
A
#
# COMPACT_ATOMS: atom_id res chain seq x y z
N SER A 1 12.90 -17.54 -4.42
CA SER A 1 11.83 -16.70 -4.98
C SER A 1 11.59 -15.50 -4.08
N THR A 2 11.26 -14.36 -4.68
CA THR A 2 10.86 -13.14 -3.97
C THR A 2 9.42 -12.80 -4.33
N HIS A 3 8.64 -12.33 -3.37
CA HIS A 3 7.25 -11.96 -3.58
C HIS A 3 6.85 -10.80 -2.68
N ILE A 4 5.89 -10.02 -3.15
CA ILE A 4 5.26 -8.91 -2.45
C ILE A 4 3.79 -9.25 -2.28
N TYR A 5 3.31 -9.13 -1.06
CA TYR A 5 1.89 -9.24 -0.75
C TYR A 5 1.34 -7.86 -0.39
N SER A 6 0.18 -7.54 -0.94
CA SER A 6 -0.55 -6.32 -0.64
C SER A 6 -2.03 -6.66 -0.43
N GLY A 7 -2.37 -6.96 0.81
CA GLY A 7 -3.74 -7.12 1.31
C GLY A 7 -4.04 -6.02 2.31
N THR A 8 -4.79 -6.30 3.36
CA THR A 8 -5.04 -5.38 4.49
C THR A 8 -3.74 -4.85 5.07
N SER A 9 -2.80 -5.74 5.45
CA SER A 9 -1.39 -5.46 5.67
C SER A 9 -0.58 -5.73 4.40
N GLY A 10 0.73 -5.50 4.44
CA GLY A 10 1.62 -5.82 3.34
C GLY A 10 2.93 -6.44 3.84
N TRP A 11 3.58 -7.19 2.97
CA TRP A 11 4.90 -7.72 3.26
C TRP A 11 5.71 -8.01 1.99
N VAL A 12 7.02 -8.00 2.16
CA VAL A 12 7.99 -8.48 1.18
C VAL A 12 8.67 -9.69 1.76
N GLY A 13 8.87 -10.73 0.98
CA GLY A 13 9.49 -11.95 1.45
C GLY A 13 10.35 -12.62 0.40
N THR A 14 11.57 -13.02 0.80
CA THR A 14 12.52 -13.74 -0.04
C THR A 14 12.84 -15.08 0.58
N VAL A 15 12.68 -16.16 -0.21
CA VAL A 15 13.01 -17.52 0.22
C VAL A 15 14.52 -17.72 0.21
N MET A 16 15.06 -18.15 1.36
CA MET A 16 16.47 -18.42 1.60
C MET A 16 16.70 -19.89 2.01
N ASP A 17 17.93 -20.36 1.93
CA ASP A 17 18.36 -21.68 2.37
C ASP A 17 18.96 -21.69 3.79
N HIS A 18 19.02 -20.54 4.43
CA HIS A 18 19.49 -20.37 5.80
C HIS A 18 18.65 -19.31 6.52
N GLN A 19 18.66 -19.37 7.85
CA GLN A 19 18.01 -18.35 8.68
C GLN A 19 18.86 -17.09 8.74
N ALA A 20 18.24 -15.93 8.59
CA ALA A 20 18.87 -14.63 8.74
C ALA A 20 18.00 -13.71 9.60
N VAL A 21 18.65 -12.77 10.26
CA VAL A 21 18.00 -11.72 11.07
C VAL A 21 18.70 -10.40 10.81
N ASP A 22 17.93 -9.35 10.65
CA ASP A 22 18.40 -7.97 10.63
C ASP A 22 17.62 -7.15 11.66
N LEU A 23 18.22 -6.98 12.83
CA LEU A 23 17.60 -6.23 13.93
C LEU A 23 17.50 -4.73 13.62
N SER A 24 18.37 -4.22 12.74
CA SER A 24 18.35 -2.80 12.38
C SER A 24 17.20 -2.44 11.44
N ALA A 25 16.72 -3.40 10.67
CA ALA A 25 15.58 -3.26 9.77
C ALA A 25 14.33 -4.04 10.23
N MET A 26 14.39 -4.66 11.42
CA MET A 26 13.30 -5.48 11.98
C MET A 26 12.84 -6.60 11.05
N ILE A 27 13.78 -7.22 10.34
CA ILE A 27 13.52 -8.29 9.38
C ILE A 27 14.06 -9.61 9.91
N ALA A 28 13.28 -10.67 9.88
CA ALA A 28 13.69 -11.99 10.35
C ALA A 28 13.31 -13.10 9.37
N GLY A 29 14.12 -14.15 9.34
CA GLY A 29 13.83 -15.38 8.64
C GLY A 29 12.92 -16.28 9.47
N ILE A 30 11.70 -16.49 9.02
CA ILE A 30 10.76 -17.48 9.56
C ILE A 30 10.86 -18.79 8.80
N VAL A 31 10.49 -19.91 9.42
CA VAL A 31 10.50 -21.22 8.77
C VAL A 31 9.59 -21.21 7.55
N GLY A 32 10.14 -21.63 6.41
CA GLY A 32 9.40 -21.73 5.16
C GLY A 32 8.57 -23.02 5.07
N ALA A 33 7.72 -23.12 4.07
CA ALA A 33 6.89 -24.30 3.82
C ALA A 33 7.71 -25.53 3.36
N GLU A 34 8.86 -25.30 2.75
CA GLU A 34 9.80 -26.35 2.32
C GLU A 34 10.84 -26.62 3.41
N LYS A 35 11.14 -27.90 3.66
CA LYS A 35 12.17 -28.30 4.64
C LYS A 35 13.53 -27.68 4.30
N GLY A 36 14.14 -26.99 5.27
CA GLY A 36 15.42 -26.31 5.12
C GLY A 36 15.34 -24.98 4.36
N LYS A 37 14.14 -24.47 4.12
CA LYS A 37 13.94 -23.13 3.58
C LYS A 37 13.37 -22.19 4.64
N TYR A 38 13.67 -20.92 4.46
CA TYR A 38 13.23 -19.83 5.34
C TYR A 38 12.66 -18.70 4.48
N ASN A 39 11.65 -18.01 4.97
CA ASN A 39 11.19 -16.75 4.41
C ASN A 39 11.84 -15.61 5.20
N TYR A 40 12.73 -14.89 4.56
CA TYR A 40 13.26 -13.63 5.07
C TYR A 40 12.23 -12.55 4.75
N PHE A 41 11.68 -11.90 5.77
CA PHE A 41 10.34 -11.36 5.73
C PHE A 41 10.29 -9.99 6.41
N ALA A 42 9.92 -8.98 5.65
CA ALA A 42 9.65 -7.62 6.09
C ALA A 42 8.15 -7.33 6.01
N GLU A 43 7.56 -6.75 7.05
CA GLU A 43 6.13 -6.53 7.17
C GLU A 43 5.80 -5.05 7.40
N MET A 44 4.73 -4.57 6.77
CA MET A 44 4.10 -3.29 7.02
C MET A 44 2.68 -3.50 7.57
N GLU A 45 2.30 -2.71 8.56
CA GLU A 45 1.02 -2.87 9.27
C GLU A 45 -0.19 -2.57 8.38
N THR A 46 -0.09 -1.56 7.52
CA THR A 46 -1.19 -1.13 6.66
C THR A 46 -0.72 -1.00 5.21
N ALA A 47 -1.38 -1.73 4.30
CA ALA A 47 -1.20 -1.62 2.84
C ALA A 47 -2.55 -1.28 2.20
N GLY A 48 -3.30 -2.25 1.72
CA GLY A 48 -4.65 -2.05 1.17
C GLY A 48 -5.61 -1.39 2.15
N LYS A 49 -5.37 -1.54 3.47
CA LYS A 49 -6.11 -0.83 4.52
C LYS A 49 -6.02 0.69 4.38
N CYS A 50 -4.90 1.23 3.88
CA CYS A 50 -4.79 2.66 3.60
C CYS A 50 -5.76 3.09 2.48
N PHE A 51 -5.91 2.27 1.45
CA PHE A 51 -6.82 2.57 0.35
C PHE A 51 -8.29 2.43 0.74
N GLU A 52 -8.59 1.42 1.58
CA GLU A 52 -9.90 1.27 2.22
C GLU A 52 -10.24 2.49 3.10
N TRP A 53 -9.28 2.94 3.91
CA TRP A 53 -9.46 4.12 4.77
C TRP A 53 -9.80 5.38 3.95
N VAL A 54 -9.09 5.61 2.85
CA VAL A 54 -9.41 6.74 1.96
C VAL A 54 -10.79 6.60 1.35
N LYS A 55 -11.18 5.38 0.93
CA LYS A 55 -12.54 5.10 0.44
C LYS A 55 -13.59 5.50 1.48
N ASP A 56 -13.40 5.07 2.72
CA ASP A 56 -14.41 5.21 3.77
C ASP A 56 -14.48 6.63 4.35
N HIS A 57 -13.37 7.38 4.34
CA HIS A 57 -13.29 8.69 5.01
C HIS A 57 -13.19 9.89 4.06
N LEU A 58 -12.80 9.71 2.82
CA LEU A 58 -12.58 10.80 1.87
C LEU A 58 -13.39 10.68 0.57
N VAL A 59 -13.94 9.51 0.27
CA VAL A 59 -14.69 9.28 -0.98
C VAL A 59 -16.16 8.99 -0.71
N LEU A 60 -16.44 8.13 0.27
CA LEU A 60 -17.81 7.69 0.56
C LEU A 60 -18.72 8.84 1.02
N ASP A 61 -18.21 9.76 1.83
CA ASP A 61 -18.98 10.89 2.32
C ASP A 61 -19.44 11.83 1.19
N GLU A 62 -18.57 12.06 0.20
CA GLU A 62 -18.94 12.87 -0.97
C GLU A 62 -20.04 12.21 -1.81
N VAL A 63 -19.95 10.89 -2.01
CA VAL A 63 -20.98 10.13 -2.72
C VAL A 63 -22.31 10.20 -1.95
N ASN A 64 -22.28 10.02 -0.64
CA ASN A 64 -23.47 10.10 0.21
C ASN A 64 -24.11 11.51 0.17
N ILE A 65 -23.30 12.57 0.20
CA ILE A 65 -23.78 13.96 0.08
C ILE A 65 -24.39 14.18 -1.30
N TYR A 66 -23.77 13.71 -2.35
CA TYR A 66 -24.27 13.81 -3.71
C TYR A 66 -25.61 13.06 -3.85
N LEU A 67 -25.69 11.82 -3.40
CA LEU A 67 -26.91 11.01 -3.43
C LEU A 67 -28.05 11.61 -2.57
N SER A 68 -27.72 12.29 -1.47
CA SER A 68 -28.73 12.94 -0.62
C SER A 68 -29.28 14.26 -1.18
N LYS A 69 -28.53 14.93 -2.06
CA LYS A 69 -28.90 16.24 -2.64
C LYS A 69 -29.54 16.13 -4.01
N THR A 70 -29.32 15.06 -4.71
CA THR A 70 -29.95 14.82 -6.00
C THR A 70 -31.13 13.86 -5.77
N ASP A 71 -32.35 14.32 -6.08
CA ASP A 71 -33.41 13.40 -6.53
C ASP A 71 -32.88 12.74 -7.81
N VAL A 72 -32.02 11.74 -7.62
CA VAL A 72 -31.47 10.97 -8.75
C VAL A 72 -32.67 10.22 -9.31
N ALA A 73 -33.19 10.73 -10.42
CA ALA A 73 -34.13 9.95 -11.20
C ALA A 73 -33.58 8.53 -11.39
N GLU A 74 -34.41 7.53 -11.17
CA GLU A 74 -34.12 6.08 -11.13
C GLU A 74 -33.37 5.52 -12.37
N SER A 75 -32.79 6.35 -13.21
CA SER A 75 -32.27 5.99 -14.54
C SER A 75 -30.78 6.27 -14.78
N GLN A 76 -29.97 6.66 -13.78
CA GLN A 76 -28.52 6.71 -13.99
C GLN A 76 -27.89 5.37 -13.57
N GLU A 77 -27.68 4.52 -14.58
CA GLU A 77 -26.79 3.39 -14.45
C GLU A 77 -25.42 3.88 -13.94
N THR A 78 -24.97 3.36 -12.80
CA THR A 78 -23.63 3.62 -12.31
C THR A 78 -22.65 3.02 -13.29
N VAL A 79 -21.72 3.82 -13.82
CA VAL A 79 -20.68 3.39 -14.78
C VAL A 79 -19.70 2.43 -14.12
N TYR A 80 -19.65 2.39 -12.80
CA TYR A 80 -18.71 1.58 -12.01
C TYR A 80 -19.46 0.57 -11.14
N GLU A 81 -18.95 -0.67 -11.08
CA GLU A 81 -19.50 -1.75 -10.26
C GLU A 81 -19.19 -1.57 -8.76
N SER A 82 -18.14 -0.81 -8.44
CA SER A 82 -17.73 -0.54 -7.06
C SER A 82 -16.99 0.79 -6.90
N LEU A 83 -16.92 1.31 -5.67
CA LEU A 83 -16.08 2.46 -5.34
C LEU A 83 -14.58 2.19 -5.60
N TYR A 84 -14.13 0.97 -5.44
CA TYR A 84 -12.74 0.59 -5.74
C TYR A 84 -12.44 0.71 -7.24
N GLU A 85 -13.37 0.32 -8.09
CA GLU A 85 -13.23 0.49 -9.54
C GLU A 85 -13.14 1.96 -9.91
N TYR A 86 -14.05 2.79 -9.40
CA TYR A 86 -14.01 4.25 -9.58
C TYR A 86 -12.68 4.85 -9.11
N MET A 87 -12.21 4.47 -7.92
CA MET A 87 -10.94 4.96 -7.38
C MET A 87 -9.76 4.51 -8.23
N SER A 88 -9.75 3.27 -8.70
CA SER A 88 -8.71 2.73 -9.57
C SER A 88 -8.64 3.43 -10.91
N ASP A 89 -9.79 3.69 -11.55
CA ASP A 89 -9.87 4.45 -12.79
C ASP A 89 -9.42 5.91 -12.59
N THR A 90 -9.84 6.53 -11.47
CA THR A 90 -9.40 7.89 -11.10
C THR A 90 -7.88 7.96 -10.95
N VAL A 91 -7.28 7.00 -10.27
CA VAL A 91 -5.83 6.91 -10.07
C VAL A 91 -5.10 6.67 -11.39
N ALA A 92 -5.64 5.84 -12.28
CA ALA A 92 -5.03 5.51 -13.57
C ALA A 92 -4.84 6.75 -14.48
N ARG A 93 -5.69 7.76 -14.30
CA ARG A 93 -5.62 9.03 -15.09
C ARG A 93 -4.60 10.02 -14.57
N VAL A 94 -4.05 9.83 -13.37
CA VAL A 94 -3.03 10.70 -12.78
C VAL A 94 -1.65 10.22 -13.21
N ALA A 95 -0.79 11.13 -13.63
CA ALA A 95 0.60 10.80 -13.96
C ALA A 95 1.36 10.26 -12.73
N PRO A 96 2.33 9.32 -12.92
CA PRO A 96 3.21 8.88 -11.86
C PRO A 96 3.89 10.05 -11.13
N GLY A 97 4.04 9.91 -9.80
CA GLY A 97 4.56 10.97 -8.93
C GLY A 97 3.48 11.83 -8.29
N SER A 98 2.19 11.56 -8.54
CA SER A 98 1.04 12.15 -7.84
C SER A 98 1.06 13.71 -7.77
N GLY A 99 1.66 14.38 -8.77
CA GLY A 99 1.87 15.83 -8.74
C GLY A 99 2.83 16.28 -7.63
N GLY A 100 3.71 15.41 -7.14
CA GLY A 100 4.65 15.67 -6.05
C GLY A 100 4.10 15.38 -4.65
N VAL A 101 2.85 14.94 -4.53
CA VAL A 101 2.26 14.55 -3.23
C VAL A 101 2.81 13.21 -2.79
N ILE A 102 3.27 13.13 -1.55
CA ILE A 102 3.76 11.89 -0.92
C ILE A 102 2.84 11.53 0.24
N PHE A 103 2.51 10.24 0.35
CA PHE A 103 1.77 9.68 1.47
C PHE A 103 2.61 8.65 2.22
N THR A 104 2.57 8.69 3.56
CA THR A 104 3.18 7.66 4.40
C THR A 104 2.10 6.68 4.88
N PRO A 105 2.21 5.37 4.58
CA PRO A 105 1.17 4.38 4.86
C PRO A 105 1.21 3.85 6.30
N TRP A 106 1.41 4.72 7.29
CA TRP A 106 1.60 4.36 8.70
C TRP A 106 0.36 4.67 9.55
N LEU A 107 -0.84 4.38 9.02
CA LEU A 107 -2.11 4.66 9.70
C LEU A 107 -2.31 3.89 11.02
N HIS A 108 -1.51 2.86 11.26
CA HIS A 108 -1.52 2.05 12.48
C HIS A 108 -0.10 1.72 12.95
N GLY A 109 0.75 2.74 13.03
CA GLY A 109 2.16 2.54 13.32
C GLY A 109 2.95 1.98 12.13
N ASN A 110 4.21 1.70 12.37
CA ASN A 110 5.10 1.06 11.42
C ASN A 110 5.93 -0.03 12.10
N ARG A 111 6.25 -1.11 11.36
CA ARG A 111 7.01 -2.24 11.86
C ARG A 111 8.38 -2.37 11.20
N CYS A 112 8.42 -2.48 9.89
CA CYS A 112 9.63 -2.54 9.08
C CYS A 112 9.70 -1.38 8.11
N PRO A 113 10.90 -0.90 7.78
CA PRO A 113 12.23 -1.26 8.27
C PRO A 113 12.66 -0.51 9.54
N PHE A 114 11.77 0.20 10.21
CA PHE A 114 11.93 0.75 11.55
C PHE A 114 10.65 0.52 12.35
N GLU A 115 10.75 0.23 13.62
CA GLU A 115 9.59 0.03 14.47
C GLU A 115 9.21 1.33 15.19
N ASP A 116 8.00 1.80 14.93
CA ASP A 116 7.40 2.92 15.65
C ASP A 116 5.87 2.73 15.71
N PRO A 117 5.33 2.21 16.83
CA PRO A 117 3.89 2.02 16.98
C PRO A 117 3.09 3.33 17.03
N ALA A 118 3.76 4.47 17.21
CA ALA A 118 3.14 5.80 17.24
C ALA A 118 3.24 6.52 15.88
N ALA A 119 3.90 5.93 14.87
CA ALA A 119 3.94 6.51 13.53
C ALA A 119 2.52 6.68 12.98
N ALA A 120 2.31 7.77 12.25
CA ALA A 120 1.02 8.10 11.65
C ALA A 120 1.14 8.42 10.15
N GLY A 121 0.03 8.32 9.45
CA GLY A 121 -0.04 8.70 8.04
C GLY A 121 0.09 10.21 7.87
N ILE A 122 0.81 10.62 6.82
CA ILE A 122 1.02 12.02 6.46
C ILE A 122 0.82 12.16 4.95
N PHE A 123 0.11 13.21 4.54
CA PHE A 123 0.22 13.76 3.20
C PHE A 123 1.21 14.92 3.23
N PHE A 124 2.23 14.84 2.41
CA PHE A 124 3.26 15.87 2.29
C PHE A 124 3.17 16.55 0.92
N ASN A 125 3.52 17.85 0.89
CA ASN A 125 3.56 18.68 -0.32
C ASN A 125 2.19 18.85 -1.00
N ILE A 126 1.12 19.05 -0.21
CA ILE A 126 -0.17 19.48 -0.73
C ILE A 126 -0.06 20.94 -1.17
N GLN A 127 -0.49 21.23 -2.40
CA GLN A 127 -0.54 22.56 -2.99
C GLN A 127 -1.98 22.93 -3.33
N LEU A 128 -2.20 24.19 -3.73
CA LEU A 128 -3.54 24.69 -4.05
C LEU A 128 -4.22 23.89 -5.18
N GLU A 129 -3.43 23.39 -6.11
CA GLU A 129 -3.88 22.61 -7.27
C GLU A 129 -4.02 21.12 -6.99
N THR A 130 -3.63 20.67 -5.79
CA THR A 130 -3.73 19.26 -5.41
C THR A 130 -5.18 18.86 -5.24
N GLY A 131 -5.65 17.98 -6.11
CA GLY A 131 -7.00 17.44 -6.05
C GLY A 131 -7.07 16.03 -5.46
N LYS A 132 -8.29 15.53 -5.29
CA LYS A 132 -8.57 14.18 -4.80
C LYS A 132 -7.83 13.09 -5.59
N ALA A 133 -7.77 13.20 -6.91
CA ALA A 133 -7.14 12.21 -7.76
C ALA A 133 -5.64 12.04 -7.45
N GLN A 134 -4.91 13.15 -7.26
CA GLN A 134 -3.51 13.11 -6.84
C GLN A 134 -3.36 12.51 -5.44
N MET A 135 -4.24 12.82 -4.51
CA MET A 135 -4.20 12.25 -3.15
C MET A 135 -4.45 10.75 -3.16
N LEU A 136 -5.45 10.27 -3.92
CA LEU A 136 -5.71 8.83 -4.09
C LEU A 136 -4.51 8.10 -4.67
N ARG A 137 -3.89 8.67 -5.72
CA ARG A 137 -2.69 8.08 -6.30
C ARG A 137 -1.52 8.09 -5.33
N ALA A 138 -1.32 9.16 -4.58
CA ALA A 138 -0.26 9.25 -3.57
C ALA A 138 -0.37 8.14 -2.52
N VAL A 139 -1.59 7.73 -2.13
CA VAL A 139 -1.79 6.60 -1.21
C VAL A 139 -1.25 5.30 -1.79
N LEU A 140 -1.59 4.96 -3.03
CA LEU A 140 -1.09 3.75 -3.69
C LEU A 140 0.43 3.81 -3.91
N GLU A 141 0.96 4.96 -4.34
CA GLU A 141 2.40 5.15 -4.51
C GLU A 141 3.14 5.07 -3.17
N GLY A 142 2.59 5.61 -2.08
CA GLY A 142 3.16 5.52 -0.75
C GLY A 142 3.27 4.08 -0.25
N ILE A 143 2.26 3.24 -0.50
CA ILE A 143 2.31 1.80 -0.23
C ILE A 143 3.45 1.15 -1.04
N CYS A 144 3.54 1.44 -2.34
CA CYS A 144 4.57 0.90 -3.21
C CYS A 144 5.98 1.35 -2.80
N PHE A 145 6.16 2.62 -2.41
CA PHE A 145 7.43 3.14 -1.93
C PHE A 145 7.87 2.44 -0.64
N HIS A 146 6.94 2.19 0.26
CA HIS A 146 7.25 1.46 1.48
C HIS A 146 7.63 0.00 1.19
N GLN A 147 6.91 -0.69 0.31
CA GLN A 147 7.26 -2.04 -0.14
C GLN A 147 8.62 -2.07 -0.85
N ARG A 148 8.93 -1.06 -1.66
CA ARG A 148 10.25 -0.92 -2.27
C ARG A 148 11.35 -0.74 -1.22
N TRP A 149 11.13 0.08 -0.21
CA TRP A 149 12.08 0.28 0.88
C TRP A 149 12.34 -1.01 1.66
N MET A 150 11.29 -1.79 1.97
CA MET A 150 11.43 -3.11 2.59
C MET A 150 12.26 -4.06 1.71
N LEU A 151 11.98 -4.09 0.40
CA LEU A 151 12.74 -4.89 -0.56
C LEU A 151 14.22 -4.51 -0.58
N GLU A 152 14.54 -3.24 -0.61
CA GLU A 152 15.92 -2.73 -0.56
C GLU A 152 16.63 -3.11 0.75
N CYS A 153 15.92 -3.20 1.85
CA CYS A 153 16.47 -3.70 3.10
C CYS A 153 16.74 -5.22 3.04
N GLU A 154 15.88 -6.01 2.43
CA GLU A 154 16.15 -7.43 2.18
C GLU A 154 17.36 -7.64 1.27
N GLU A 155 17.51 -6.83 0.22
CA GLU A 155 18.61 -6.91 -0.75
C GLU A 155 20.00 -6.69 -0.12
N LYS A 156 20.07 -6.07 1.06
CA LYS A 156 21.34 -5.97 1.82
C LYS A 156 21.82 -7.31 2.37
N LYS A 157 20.95 -8.27 2.56
CA LYS A 157 21.25 -9.57 3.17
C LYS A 157 21.11 -10.75 2.19
N THR A 158 20.31 -10.60 1.15
CA THR A 158 20.04 -11.68 0.20
C THR A 158 19.87 -11.15 -1.22
N LYS A 159 20.06 -12.04 -2.20
CA LYS A 159 19.71 -11.72 -3.58
C LYS A 159 18.23 -11.98 -3.81
N THR A 160 17.52 -10.96 -4.23
CA THR A 160 16.13 -11.10 -4.66
C THR A 160 16.05 -11.81 -6.02
N ALA A 161 14.90 -12.40 -6.30
CA ALA A 161 14.68 -13.06 -7.58
C ALA A 161 14.58 -12.00 -8.71
N PRO A 162 15.03 -12.33 -9.94
CA PRO A 162 14.89 -11.41 -11.08
C PRO A 162 13.44 -11.15 -11.47
N VAL A 163 12.53 -12.03 -11.03
CA VAL A 163 11.08 -11.88 -11.18
C VAL A 163 10.46 -11.88 -9.78
N ILE A 164 9.78 -10.80 -9.46
CA ILE A 164 9.04 -10.65 -8.20
C ILE A 164 7.57 -10.95 -8.50
N ARG A 165 6.97 -11.83 -7.70
CA ARG A 165 5.54 -12.10 -7.77
C ARG A 165 4.80 -11.13 -6.87
N PHE A 166 3.78 -10.48 -7.42
CA PHE A 166 2.88 -9.64 -6.67
C PHE A 166 1.57 -10.41 -6.44
N VAL A 167 1.13 -10.49 -5.18
CA VAL A 167 -0.09 -11.18 -4.76
C VAL A 167 -0.88 -10.33 -3.77
N GLY A 168 -2.17 -10.57 -3.69
CA GLY A 168 -3.09 -9.81 -2.88
C GLY A 168 -4.39 -9.53 -3.63
N GLY A 169 -5.34 -8.89 -3.02
CA GLY A 169 -6.63 -8.56 -3.62
C GLY A 169 -7.13 -7.20 -3.17
#